data_7cc725aa38d9ebea981e7a23404da436
#
_entry.id   7cc725aa38d9ebea981e7a23404da436
#
_cell.length_a   1.000
_cell.length_b   1.000
_cell.length_c   1.000
_cell.angle_alpha   90.00
_cell.angle_beta   90.00
_cell.angle_gamma   90.00
#
_symmetry.space_group_name_H-M   'P 1'
#
loop_
_entity.id
_entity.type
_entity.pdbx_description
1 polymer ?
#
loop_
_entity_poly.entity_id
_entity_poly.type
_entity_poly.pdbx_seq_one_letter_code
_entity_poly.pdbx_strand_id
1 'polypeptide(L)'
;AIAVRDEQFSSGRYVTLGTYPQSANGDDLTPIEWRVLARDGNKALLISRYGLDVQPYNSEKTDVTWETCTLRTWLNNTFFNKAFTSAEQATILTTTVYNFWTEGNTEWESGGGNTTQDRIFLLSYEEANQYLQVKYRQGIGDNNRASRVTPTEYALARGAYTQDYKTPEGADAGWWWLRSPGREQRHAAIVNHNGFLFYNVVSSTSGLVRPVMWINIESDIYLP
;
A
#
# COMPACT_ATOMS: atom_id res chain seq x y z
N ALA A 1 -10.96 19.57 -20.95
CA ALA A 1 -9.96 19.36 -19.89
C ALA A 1 -10.58 18.69 -18.64
N ILE A 2 -11.71 19.19 -18.09
CA ILE A 2 -12.35 18.59 -16.89
C ILE A 2 -12.84 17.16 -17.17
N ALA A 3 -13.52 16.93 -18.27
CA ALA A 3 -14.05 15.59 -18.62
C ALA A 3 -12.94 14.54 -18.82
N VAL A 4 -11.79 14.90 -19.38
CA VAL A 4 -10.64 14.00 -19.57
C VAL A 4 -10.01 13.64 -18.22
N ARG A 5 -9.87 14.60 -17.31
CA ARG A 5 -9.40 14.33 -15.93
C ARG A 5 -10.36 13.43 -15.16
N ASP A 6 -11.66 13.63 -15.33
CA ASP A 6 -12.69 12.82 -14.68
C ASP A 6 -12.60 11.35 -15.12
N GLU A 7 -12.34 11.09 -16.39
CA GLU A 7 -12.18 9.75 -16.91
C GLU A 7 -10.85 9.11 -16.46
N GLN A 8 -9.74 9.87 -16.48
CA GLN A 8 -8.42 9.40 -16.09
C GLN A 8 -8.36 8.94 -14.63
N PHE A 9 -9.01 9.71 -13.73
CA PHE A 9 -9.03 9.42 -12.29
C PHE A 9 -10.30 8.73 -11.82
N SER A 10 -10.99 7.99 -12.68
CA SER A 10 -12.10 7.13 -12.26
C SER A 10 -11.60 5.86 -11.58
N SER A 11 -12.36 5.34 -10.61
CA SER A 11 -12.00 4.13 -9.85
C SER A 11 -11.68 2.95 -10.77
N GLY A 12 -10.60 2.24 -10.46
CA GLY A 12 -10.10 1.10 -11.23
C GLY A 12 -9.16 1.46 -12.38
N ARG A 13 -9.05 2.73 -12.77
CA ARG A 13 -8.08 3.18 -13.78
C ARG A 13 -6.66 3.17 -13.21
N TYR A 14 -5.68 3.18 -14.11
CA TYR A 14 -4.27 3.32 -13.78
C TYR A 14 -3.75 4.65 -14.27
N VAL A 15 -2.94 5.28 -13.43
CA VAL A 15 -2.23 6.54 -13.72
C VAL A 15 -0.77 6.37 -13.37
N THR A 16 0.10 7.21 -13.91
CA THR A 16 1.53 7.21 -13.59
C THR A 16 1.91 8.47 -12.82
N LEU A 17 2.74 8.30 -11.78
CA LEU A 17 3.28 9.40 -11.00
C LEU A 17 4.54 8.95 -10.27
N GLY A 18 5.59 9.77 -10.30
CA GLY A 18 6.86 9.45 -9.68
C GLY A 18 7.60 8.29 -10.33
N THR A 19 8.80 8.02 -9.86
CA THR A 19 9.67 6.94 -10.33
C THR A 19 10.28 6.19 -9.17
N TYR A 20 10.46 4.88 -9.32
CA TYR A 20 11.11 4.04 -8.32
C TYR A 20 11.77 2.86 -9.04
N PRO A 21 12.88 2.30 -8.52
CA PRO A 21 13.52 1.15 -9.14
C PRO A 21 12.53 -0.01 -9.37
N GLN A 22 12.53 -0.57 -10.58
CA GLN A 22 11.64 -1.66 -10.96
C GLN A 22 12.38 -2.92 -11.44
N SER A 23 13.59 -2.76 -11.99
CA SER A 23 14.46 -3.88 -12.37
C SER A 23 15.27 -4.40 -11.18
N ALA A 24 15.74 -5.65 -11.27
CA ALA A 24 16.52 -6.31 -10.21
C ALA A 24 17.80 -5.53 -9.82
N ASN A 25 18.46 -4.90 -10.79
CA ASN A 25 19.66 -4.06 -10.58
C ASN A 25 19.33 -2.60 -10.18
N GLY A 26 18.04 -2.21 -10.21
CA GLY A 26 17.60 -0.88 -9.84
C GLY A 26 17.78 0.21 -10.91
N ASP A 27 18.15 -0.14 -12.13
CA ASP A 27 18.43 0.82 -13.21
C ASP A 27 17.15 1.29 -13.94
N ASP A 28 16.09 0.48 -13.91
CA ASP A 28 14.80 0.84 -14.49
C ASP A 28 14.03 1.78 -13.58
N LEU A 29 13.91 3.03 -13.99
CA LEU A 29 13.15 4.09 -13.32
C LEU A 29 11.92 4.48 -14.14
N THR A 30 11.25 3.52 -14.78
CA THR A 30 9.94 3.77 -15.39
C THR A 30 8.97 4.36 -14.37
N PRO A 31 8.05 5.23 -14.79
CA PRO A 31 7.06 5.79 -13.88
C PRO A 31 6.28 4.73 -13.12
N ILE A 32 6.04 4.99 -11.84
CA ILE A 32 5.24 4.11 -11.00
C ILE A 32 3.79 4.12 -11.51
N GLU A 33 3.21 2.96 -11.74
CA GLU A 33 1.79 2.81 -12.04
C GLU A 33 0.98 2.75 -10.73
N TRP A 34 -0.07 3.55 -10.68
CA TRP A 34 -0.99 3.66 -9.55
C TRP A 34 -2.40 3.29 -9.98
N ARG A 35 -3.07 2.47 -9.19
CA ARG A 35 -4.50 2.20 -9.34
C ARG A 35 -5.29 3.26 -8.57
N VAL A 36 -6.26 3.86 -9.23
CA VAL A 36 -7.23 4.75 -8.58
C VAL A 36 -8.22 3.90 -7.79
N LEU A 37 -8.26 4.09 -6.48
CA LEU A 37 -9.18 3.40 -5.57
C LEU A 37 -10.48 4.17 -5.38
N ALA A 38 -10.38 5.49 -5.21
CA ALA A 38 -11.52 6.36 -4.96
C ALA A 38 -11.26 7.76 -5.49
N ARG A 39 -12.33 8.52 -5.65
CA ARG A 39 -12.32 9.94 -5.94
C ARG A 39 -13.23 10.68 -4.97
N ASP A 40 -12.78 11.83 -4.50
CA ASP A 40 -13.53 12.75 -3.66
C ASP A 40 -13.30 14.19 -4.16
N GLY A 41 -14.24 14.72 -4.95
CA GLY A 41 -14.12 16.04 -5.57
C GLY A 41 -12.85 16.14 -6.45
N ASN A 42 -11.94 17.00 -6.04
CA ASN A 42 -10.67 17.26 -6.71
C ASN A 42 -9.49 16.37 -6.19
N LYS A 43 -9.81 15.32 -5.45
CA LYS A 43 -8.81 14.40 -4.91
C LYS A 43 -9.03 12.98 -5.44
N ALA A 44 -7.93 12.25 -5.64
CA ALA A 44 -7.93 10.82 -5.95
C ALA A 44 -7.07 10.05 -4.96
N LEU A 45 -7.58 8.90 -4.50
CA LEU A 45 -6.85 7.94 -3.68
C LEU A 45 -6.18 6.94 -4.59
N LEU A 46 -4.87 6.85 -4.48
CA LEU A 46 -4.03 5.98 -5.30
C LEU A 46 -3.35 4.92 -4.45
N ILE A 47 -3.26 3.69 -4.98
CA ILE A 47 -2.40 2.62 -4.46
C ILE A 47 -1.45 2.16 -5.56
N SER A 48 -0.20 1.84 -5.24
CA SER A 48 0.74 1.29 -6.22
C SER A 48 0.16 0.00 -6.82
N ARG A 49 0.29 -0.17 -8.15
CA ARG A 49 -0.13 -1.39 -8.85
C ARG A 49 0.64 -2.60 -8.36
N TYR A 50 1.95 -2.44 -8.21
CA TYR A 50 2.91 -3.46 -7.81
C TYR A 50 3.39 -3.27 -6.36
N GLY A 51 3.93 -4.34 -5.77
CA GLY A 51 4.74 -4.25 -4.55
C GLY A 51 6.11 -3.69 -4.91
N LEU A 52 6.40 -2.46 -4.50
CA LEU A 52 7.54 -1.69 -5.02
C LEU A 52 8.87 -2.04 -4.35
N ASP A 53 8.84 -2.40 -3.09
CA ASP A 53 10.03 -2.68 -2.27
C ASP A 53 9.67 -3.64 -1.15
N VAL A 54 10.68 -4.11 -0.42
CA VAL A 54 10.52 -4.83 0.84
C VAL A 54 11.10 -4.03 1.99
N GLN A 55 10.31 -3.87 3.03
CA GLN A 55 10.69 -3.20 4.27
C GLN A 55 10.01 -3.92 5.45
N PRO A 56 10.66 -4.02 6.62
CA PRO A 56 9.94 -4.41 7.82
C PRO A 56 8.93 -3.31 8.20
N TYR A 57 7.81 -3.69 8.80
CA TYR A 57 6.87 -2.73 9.38
C TYR A 57 7.55 -1.92 10.50
N ASN A 58 8.35 -2.62 11.30
CA ASN A 58 9.25 -2.00 12.26
C ASN A 58 10.61 -2.72 12.26
N SER A 59 11.71 -1.99 12.36
CA SER A 59 13.07 -2.55 12.31
C SER A 59 13.36 -3.55 13.42
N GLU A 60 12.66 -3.43 14.55
CA GLU A 60 12.81 -4.30 15.70
C GLU A 60 11.50 -5.02 16.03
N LYS A 61 11.59 -6.23 16.60
CA LYS A 61 10.43 -6.99 17.08
C LYS A 61 9.98 -6.45 18.43
N THR A 62 9.32 -5.30 18.41
CA THR A 62 8.78 -4.63 19.59
C THR A 62 7.31 -4.29 19.39
N ASP A 63 6.62 -3.93 20.47
CA ASP A 63 5.26 -3.41 20.40
C ASP A 63 5.29 -2.03 19.74
N VAL A 64 4.56 -1.89 18.64
CA VAL A 64 4.47 -0.65 17.87
C VAL A 64 3.05 -0.45 17.33
N THR A 65 2.76 0.80 16.96
CA THR A 65 1.57 1.18 16.18
C THR A 65 2.02 1.79 14.84
N TRP A 66 1.08 2.10 13.97
CA TRP A 66 1.40 2.85 12.75
C TRP A 66 2.12 4.16 13.04
N GLU A 67 1.70 4.88 14.09
CA GLU A 67 2.30 6.15 14.49
C GLU A 67 3.81 6.04 14.77
N THR A 68 4.24 4.95 15.41
CA THR A 68 5.61 4.78 15.92
C THR A 68 6.50 3.87 15.09
N CYS A 69 5.96 3.17 14.07
CA CYS A 69 6.71 2.22 13.29
C CYS A 69 7.73 2.88 12.33
N THR A 70 8.81 2.17 12.05
CA THR A 70 9.87 2.66 11.16
C THR A 70 9.43 2.72 9.69
N LEU A 71 8.47 1.89 9.27
CA LEU A 71 7.95 1.88 7.90
C LEU A 71 7.23 3.19 7.56
N ARG A 72 6.43 3.74 8.48
CA ARG A 72 5.79 5.04 8.29
C ARG A 72 6.82 6.16 8.09
N THR A 73 7.87 6.16 8.90
CA THR A 73 8.99 7.13 8.78
C THR A 73 9.68 6.98 7.44
N TRP A 74 9.97 5.74 7.00
CA TRP A 74 10.60 5.46 5.72
C TRP A 74 9.74 5.92 4.54
N LEU A 75 8.43 5.67 4.57
CA LEU A 75 7.49 6.09 3.52
C LEU A 75 7.42 7.60 3.37
N ASN A 76 7.36 8.34 4.49
CA ASN A 76 7.17 9.80 4.48
C ASN A 76 8.47 10.59 4.33
N ASN A 77 9.63 9.95 4.41
CA ASN A 77 10.93 10.58 4.21
C ASN A 77 11.67 9.93 3.01
N THR A 78 12.19 8.71 3.19
CA THR A 78 13.08 8.09 2.18
C THR A 78 12.35 7.82 0.88
N PHE A 79 11.21 7.13 0.92
CA PHE A 79 10.44 6.83 -0.28
C PHE A 79 9.90 8.10 -0.93
N PHE A 80 9.27 8.97 -0.15
CA PHE A 80 8.67 10.21 -0.66
C PHE A 80 9.69 11.09 -1.40
N ASN A 81 10.86 11.30 -0.82
CA ASN A 81 11.90 12.14 -1.44
C ASN A 81 12.60 11.46 -2.61
N LYS A 82 12.68 10.12 -2.63
CA LYS A 82 13.30 9.37 -3.72
C LYS A 82 12.37 9.22 -4.92
N ALA A 83 11.08 9.02 -4.67
CA ALA A 83 10.12 8.66 -5.72
C ALA A 83 9.55 9.87 -6.47
N PHE A 84 9.50 11.04 -5.85
CA PHE A 84 8.75 12.19 -6.39
C PHE A 84 9.62 13.42 -6.52
N THR A 85 9.51 14.09 -7.68
CA THR A 85 10.03 15.44 -7.89
C THR A 85 9.30 16.47 -7.02
N SER A 86 9.88 17.66 -6.84
CA SER A 86 9.23 18.73 -6.05
C SER A 86 7.85 19.11 -6.59
N ALA A 87 7.66 19.09 -7.90
CA ALA A 87 6.38 19.38 -8.54
C ALA A 87 5.34 18.29 -8.23
N GLU A 88 5.73 17.02 -8.29
CA GLU A 88 4.87 15.89 -7.93
C GLU A 88 4.56 15.88 -6.43
N GLN A 89 5.55 16.14 -5.57
CA GLN A 89 5.36 16.25 -4.13
C GLN A 89 4.31 17.30 -3.75
N ALA A 90 4.26 18.41 -4.49
CA ALA A 90 3.28 19.48 -4.26
C ALA A 90 1.83 19.03 -4.53
N THR A 91 1.62 17.96 -5.31
CA THR A 91 0.28 17.40 -5.58
C THR A 91 -0.16 16.38 -4.55
N ILE A 92 0.78 15.80 -3.80
CA ILE A 92 0.50 14.77 -2.79
C ILE A 92 0.02 15.45 -1.51
N LEU A 93 -1.18 15.12 -1.10
CA LEU A 93 -1.85 15.78 0.02
C LEU A 93 -1.41 15.20 1.36
N THR A 94 -1.20 16.08 2.34
CA THR A 94 -1.13 15.64 3.73
C THR A 94 -2.52 15.19 4.17
N THR A 95 -2.62 13.95 4.61
CA THR A 95 -3.86 13.26 4.91
C THR A 95 -3.95 12.92 6.38
N THR A 96 -5.08 13.18 7.00
CA THR A 96 -5.40 12.66 8.34
C THR A 96 -5.70 11.18 8.22
N VAL A 97 -4.86 10.33 8.81
CA VAL A 97 -4.96 8.88 8.77
C VAL A 97 -5.45 8.38 10.14
N TYR A 98 -6.63 7.78 10.13
CA TYR A 98 -7.24 7.20 11.33
C TYR A 98 -6.75 5.76 11.51
N ASN A 99 -6.17 5.48 12.68
CA ASN A 99 -5.52 4.21 12.97
C ASN A 99 -6.29 3.39 14.00
N PHE A 100 -7.52 3.77 14.30
CA PHE A 100 -8.35 3.06 15.25
C PHE A 100 -8.70 1.67 14.70
N TRP A 101 -8.79 0.72 15.61
CA TRP A 101 -9.48 -0.52 15.36
C TRP A 101 -10.99 -0.26 15.39
N THR A 102 -11.68 -0.46 14.30
CA THR A 102 -13.13 -0.32 14.27
C THR A 102 -13.82 -1.52 14.92
N GLU A 103 -14.98 -1.27 15.50
CA GLU A 103 -15.82 -2.25 16.16
C GLU A 103 -16.08 -3.45 15.23
N GLY A 104 -15.83 -4.67 15.72
CA GLY A 104 -16.12 -5.92 15.02
C GLY A 104 -14.95 -6.89 14.90
N ASN A 105 -13.72 -6.47 15.16
CA ASN A 105 -12.60 -7.40 15.24
C ASN A 105 -12.33 -7.81 16.70
N THR A 106 -13.11 -8.77 17.17
CA THR A 106 -12.98 -9.34 18.52
C THR A 106 -11.85 -10.35 18.65
N GLU A 107 -11.14 -10.66 17.55
CA GLU A 107 -10.12 -11.71 17.54
C GLU A 107 -8.70 -11.19 17.85
N TRP A 108 -8.47 -9.89 17.67
CA TRP A 108 -7.15 -9.29 17.88
C TRP A 108 -7.20 -8.20 18.94
N GLU A 109 -6.41 -8.35 19.99
CA GLU A 109 -6.41 -7.48 21.17
C GLU A 109 -5.51 -6.24 21.06
N SER A 110 -4.84 -6.05 19.91
CA SER A 110 -3.88 -4.97 19.71
C SER A 110 -4.55 -3.65 19.31
N GLY A 111 -4.00 -2.52 19.76
CA GLY A 111 -4.49 -1.18 19.43
C GLY A 111 -3.87 -0.60 18.17
N GLY A 112 -4.65 0.18 17.41
CA GLY A 112 -4.20 0.85 16.18
C GLY A 112 -3.32 2.09 16.42
N GLY A 113 -3.35 2.65 17.62
CA GLY A 113 -2.63 3.87 17.97
C GLY A 113 -3.37 5.16 17.63
N ASN A 114 -2.66 6.28 17.70
CA ASN A 114 -3.24 7.60 17.47
C ASN A 114 -3.39 7.90 15.97
N THR A 115 -4.28 8.85 15.67
CA THR A 115 -4.39 9.46 14.35
C THR A 115 -3.08 10.12 13.94
N THR A 116 -2.69 9.96 12.68
CA THR A 116 -1.45 10.53 12.11
C THR A 116 -1.74 11.46 10.94
N GLN A 117 -0.74 12.29 10.61
CA GLN A 117 -0.74 13.13 9.41
C GLN A 117 0.35 12.59 8.48
N ASP A 118 -0.07 12.02 7.34
CA ASP A 118 0.82 11.35 6.43
C ASP A 118 0.60 11.80 4.98
N ARG A 119 1.67 11.87 4.20
CA ARG A 119 1.60 12.02 2.74
C ARG A 119 1.52 10.67 2.06
N ILE A 120 2.31 9.72 2.53
CA ILE A 120 2.30 8.33 2.07
C ILE A 120 1.95 7.43 3.24
N PHE A 121 1.00 6.52 3.03
CA PHE A 121 0.55 5.58 4.05
C PHE A 121 0.25 4.21 3.45
N LEU A 122 -0.21 3.27 4.24
CA LEU A 122 -0.72 1.97 3.81
C LEU A 122 -2.23 1.93 4.04
N LEU A 123 -2.95 1.06 3.33
CA LEU A 123 -4.35 0.82 3.65
C LEU A 123 -4.50 0.23 5.05
N SER A 124 -5.57 0.61 5.75
CA SER A 124 -6.07 -0.17 6.87
C SER A 124 -6.75 -1.45 6.38
N TYR A 125 -7.09 -2.35 7.30
CA TYR A 125 -7.89 -3.52 6.95
C TYR A 125 -9.26 -3.11 6.37
N GLU A 126 -9.92 -2.16 7.00
CA GLU A 126 -11.23 -1.68 6.56
C GLU A 126 -11.17 -1.09 5.14
N GLU A 127 -10.16 -0.28 4.87
CA GLU A 127 -9.94 0.28 3.54
C GLU A 127 -9.57 -0.82 2.52
N ALA A 128 -8.74 -1.79 2.91
CA ALA A 128 -8.40 -2.93 2.05
C ALA A 128 -9.63 -3.81 1.77
N ASN A 129 -10.53 -3.98 2.74
CA ASN A 129 -11.81 -4.65 2.51
C ASN A 129 -12.70 -3.82 1.58
N GLN A 130 -12.83 -2.52 1.82
CA GLN A 130 -13.68 -1.62 1.03
C GLN A 130 -13.24 -1.56 -0.44
N TYR A 131 -11.95 -1.39 -0.70
CA TYR A 131 -11.43 -1.14 -2.05
C TYR A 131 -10.97 -2.39 -2.80
N LEU A 132 -10.50 -3.40 -2.08
CA LEU A 132 -9.90 -4.60 -2.66
C LEU A 132 -10.57 -5.90 -2.19
N GLN A 133 -11.66 -5.81 -1.43
CA GLN A 133 -12.43 -6.94 -0.91
C GLN A 133 -11.58 -7.91 -0.06
N VAL A 134 -10.56 -7.40 0.61
CA VAL A 134 -9.75 -8.19 1.54
C VAL A 134 -10.61 -8.61 2.72
N LYS A 135 -10.68 -9.91 3.00
CA LYS A 135 -11.48 -10.50 4.08
C LYS A 135 -10.65 -11.51 4.85
N TYR A 136 -11.12 -11.89 6.03
CA TYR A 136 -10.68 -13.14 6.65
C TYR A 136 -11.05 -14.31 5.76
N ARG A 137 -10.20 -15.32 5.71
CA ARG A 137 -10.51 -16.55 5.00
C ARG A 137 -11.71 -17.23 5.64
N GLN A 138 -12.80 -17.39 4.88
CA GLN A 138 -14.04 -18.01 5.30
C GLN A 138 -14.34 -19.31 4.54
N GLY A 139 -13.38 -20.17 4.33
CA GLY A 139 -13.66 -21.46 3.73
C GLY A 139 -12.64 -21.94 2.70
N ILE A 140 -12.84 -23.19 2.26
CA ILE A 140 -12.03 -23.81 1.20
C ILE A 140 -12.64 -23.40 -0.15
N GLY A 141 -11.83 -22.81 -1.01
CA GLY A 141 -12.24 -22.42 -2.37
C GLY A 141 -12.48 -20.94 -2.60
N ASP A 142 -12.42 -20.10 -1.56
CA ASP A 142 -12.47 -18.65 -1.72
C ASP A 142 -11.27 -18.17 -2.55
N ASN A 143 -11.57 -17.37 -3.57
CA ASN A 143 -10.55 -16.83 -4.48
C ASN A 143 -10.55 -15.31 -4.41
N ASN A 144 -9.59 -14.74 -3.71
CA ASN A 144 -9.42 -13.29 -3.64
C ASN A 144 -8.25 -12.81 -4.49
N ARG A 145 -8.29 -13.11 -5.78
CA ARG A 145 -7.24 -12.76 -6.72
C ARG A 145 -7.05 -11.23 -6.85
N ALA A 146 -8.12 -10.47 -6.72
CA ALA A 146 -8.10 -9.00 -6.91
C ALA A 146 -7.24 -8.26 -5.87
N SER A 147 -7.03 -8.84 -4.69
CA SER A 147 -6.20 -8.26 -3.62
C SER A 147 -4.75 -8.72 -3.65
N ARG A 148 -4.41 -9.73 -4.47
CA ARG A 148 -3.04 -10.21 -4.65
C ARG A 148 -2.20 -9.18 -5.38
N VAL A 149 -0.92 -9.14 -5.06
CA VAL A 149 0.01 -8.16 -5.64
C VAL A 149 1.22 -8.86 -6.27
N THR A 150 1.58 -8.40 -7.45
CA THR A 150 2.82 -8.75 -8.14
C THR A 150 3.96 -7.90 -7.58
N PRO A 151 5.06 -8.49 -7.08
CA PRO A 151 6.26 -7.72 -6.75
C PRO A 151 6.95 -7.22 -8.01
N THR A 152 7.63 -6.08 -7.92
CA THR A 152 8.59 -5.68 -8.96
C THR A 152 9.82 -6.59 -8.91
N GLU A 153 10.58 -6.67 -10.01
CA GLU A 153 11.87 -7.38 -10.03
C GLU A 153 12.85 -6.80 -8.99
N TYR A 154 12.77 -5.50 -8.74
CA TYR A 154 13.53 -4.85 -7.67
C TYR A 154 13.17 -5.39 -6.30
N ALA A 155 11.88 -5.51 -5.99
CA ALA A 155 11.42 -6.05 -4.71
C ALA A 155 11.82 -7.54 -4.56
N LEU A 156 11.73 -8.33 -5.63
CA LEU A 156 12.19 -9.73 -5.64
C LEU A 156 13.69 -9.83 -5.34
N ALA A 157 14.51 -9.02 -5.99
CA ALA A 157 15.96 -8.98 -5.75
C ALA A 157 16.31 -8.56 -4.31
N ARG A 158 15.43 -7.84 -3.63
CA ARG A 158 15.57 -7.42 -2.23
C ARG A 158 14.97 -8.38 -1.21
N GLY A 159 14.46 -9.52 -1.67
CA GLY A 159 14.00 -10.59 -0.80
C GLY A 159 12.50 -10.70 -0.60
N ALA A 160 11.69 -10.14 -1.50
CA ALA A 160 10.25 -10.38 -1.49
C ALA A 160 9.96 -11.87 -1.58
N TYR A 161 9.12 -12.38 -0.68
CA TYR A 161 8.73 -13.78 -0.68
C TYR A 161 7.40 -13.95 -1.41
N THR A 162 7.36 -14.85 -2.39
CA THR A 162 6.19 -15.15 -3.21
C THR A 162 5.74 -16.60 -3.07
N GLN A 163 4.49 -16.86 -3.38
CA GLN A 163 3.91 -18.20 -3.49
C GLN A 163 3.08 -18.32 -4.78
N ASP A 164 2.85 -19.53 -5.24
CA ASP A 164 2.09 -19.84 -6.47
C ASP A 164 0.59 -19.55 -6.33
N TYR A 165 0.27 -18.33 -5.94
CA TYR A 165 -1.07 -17.75 -6.03
C TYR A 165 -1.05 -16.68 -7.11
N LYS A 166 -1.67 -16.93 -8.26
CA LYS A 166 -1.59 -16.00 -9.39
C LYS A 166 -2.28 -14.67 -9.12
N THR A 167 -1.56 -13.60 -9.36
CA THR A 167 -2.04 -12.22 -9.32
C THR A 167 -2.93 -11.90 -10.52
N PRO A 168 -3.58 -10.73 -10.57
CA PRO A 168 -4.27 -10.28 -11.79
C PRO A 168 -3.37 -10.29 -13.03
N GLU A 169 -2.09 -10.00 -12.88
CA GLU A 169 -1.08 -10.02 -13.96
C GLU A 169 -0.58 -11.42 -14.32
N GLY A 170 -0.96 -12.45 -13.56
CA GLY A 170 -0.57 -13.85 -13.81
C GLY A 170 0.75 -14.26 -13.13
N ALA A 171 1.40 -13.38 -12.40
CA ALA A 171 2.62 -13.67 -11.65
C ALA A 171 2.33 -14.33 -10.30
N ASP A 172 3.36 -14.84 -9.63
CA ASP A 172 3.27 -15.34 -8.27
C ASP A 172 3.08 -14.18 -7.28
N ALA A 173 2.16 -14.35 -6.32
CA ALA A 173 1.81 -13.30 -5.39
C ALA A 173 2.80 -13.19 -4.24
N GLY A 174 3.20 -11.96 -3.92
CA GLY A 174 3.81 -11.61 -2.65
C GLY A 174 2.76 -11.23 -1.60
N TRP A 175 3.13 -11.30 -0.33
CA TRP A 175 2.32 -10.75 0.75
C TRP A 175 2.73 -9.30 1.04
N TRP A 176 1.79 -8.46 1.50
CA TRP A 176 2.03 -7.03 1.68
C TRP A 176 1.41 -6.47 2.95
N TRP A 177 2.07 -5.44 3.50
CA TRP A 177 1.68 -4.81 4.74
C TRP A 177 0.41 -3.98 4.61
N LEU A 178 -0.43 -4.04 5.64
CA LEU A 178 -1.44 -3.04 5.99
C LEU A 178 -0.96 -2.22 7.19
N ARG A 179 -1.55 -1.03 7.42
CA ARG A 179 -1.18 -0.22 8.58
C ARG A 179 -1.86 -0.67 9.88
N SER A 180 -2.95 -1.41 9.79
CA SER A 180 -3.66 -1.95 10.95
C SER A 180 -2.78 -2.88 11.78
N PRO A 181 -2.95 -2.92 13.11
CA PRO A 181 -2.24 -3.87 13.95
C PRO A 181 -2.63 -5.31 13.62
N GLY A 182 -1.80 -6.26 14.02
CA GLY A 182 -2.08 -7.69 13.93
C GLY A 182 -2.64 -8.25 15.23
N ARG A 183 -2.52 -9.56 15.43
CA ARG A 183 -3.06 -10.26 16.58
C ARG A 183 -2.47 -9.78 17.92
N GLU A 184 -1.19 -9.46 17.94
CA GLU A 184 -0.48 -8.91 19.08
C GLU A 184 0.14 -7.58 18.68
N GLN A 185 0.50 -6.72 19.64
CA GLN A 185 1.03 -5.38 19.34
C GLN A 185 2.37 -5.40 18.57
N ARG A 186 3.11 -6.51 18.63
CA ARG A 186 4.31 -6.77 17.81
C ARG A 186 4.02 -7.43 16.45
N HIS A 187 2.75 -7.46 16.04
CA HIS A 187 2.30 -7.89 14.71
C HIS A 187 1.61 -6.74 13.99
N ALA A 188 1.71 -6.72 12.68
CA ALA A 188 0.89 -5.88 11.82
C ALA A 188 0.06 -6.74 10.87
N ALA A 189 -1.09 -6.23 10.49
CA ALA A 189 -1.95 -6.87 9.51
C ALA A 189 -1.28 -6.92 8.13
N ILE A 190 -1.54 -7.97 7.39
CA ILE A 190 -1.07 -8.17 6.03
C ILE A 190 -2.20 -8.67 5.13
N VAL A 191 -2.04 -8.46 3.83
CA VAL A 191 -2.71 -9.29 2.82
C VAL A 191 -1.74 -10.40 2.44
N ASN A 192 -2.13 -11.65 2.72
CA ASN A 192 -1.30 -12.81 2.46
C ASN A 192 -1.28 -13.17 0.96
N HIS A 193 -0.40 -14.06 0.53
CA HIS A 193 -0.25 -14.51 -0.88
C HIS A 193 -1.57 -14.95 -1.52
N ASN A 194 -2.46 -15.60 -0.75
CA ASN A 194 -3.77 -16.03 -1.20
C ASN A 194 -4.79 -14.89 -1.34
N GLY A 195 -4.44 -13.65 -0.93
CA GLY A 195 -5.29 -12.47 -1.00
C GLY A 195 -6.18 -12.24 0.22
N PHE A 196 -6.01 -13.01 1.30
CA PHE A 196 -6.80 -12.85 2.52
C PHE A 196 -6.05 -12.10 3.61
N LEU A 197 -6.81 -11.52 4.53
CA LEU A 197 -6.28 -10.90 5.73
C LEU A 197 -5.56 -11.95 6.59
N PHE A 198 -4.37 -11.57 7.03
CA PHE A 198 -3.59 -12.26 8.02
C PHE A 198 -2.72 -11.26 8.80
N TYR A 199 -1.75 -11.72 9.55
CA TYR A 199 -0.79 -10.87 10.27
C TYR A 199 0.60 -11.48 10.19
N ASN A 200 1.60 -10.63 10.40
CA ASN A 200 3.00 -11.07 10.51
C ASN A 200 3.71 -10.26 11.59
N VAL A 201 4.82 -10.79 12.08
CA VAL A 201 5.68 -10.07 13.02
C VAL A 201 6.24 -8.81 12.35
N VAL A 202 6.22 -7.69 13.07
CA VAL A 202 6.57 -6.37 12.53
C VAL A 202 8.00 -6.29 11.97
N SER A 203 8.92 -7.13 12.44
CA SER A 203 10.32 -7.18 11.99
C SER A 203 10.57 -8.07 10.79
N SER A 204 9.54 -8.65 10.17
CA SER A 204 9.70 -9.45 8.96
C SER A 204 10.20 -8.62 7.79
N THR A 205 11.23 -9.09 7.09
CA THR A 205 11.95 -8.35 6.04
C THR A 205 11.58 -8.73 4.62
N SER A 206 10.59 -9.61 4.43
CA SER A 206 10.16 -10.10 3.12
C SER A 206 8.79 -9.61 2.68
N GLY A 207 8.19 -8.70 3.47
CA GLY A 207 6.90 -8.11 3.18
C GLY A 207 6.99 -6.97 2.18
N LEU A 208 6.11 -7.02 1.18
CA LEU A 208 6.02 -5.97 0.19
C LEU A 208 5.43 -4.69 0.76
N VAL A 209 5.97 -3.58 0.29
CA VAL A 209 5.42 -2.25 0.51
C VAL A 209 4.58 -1.85 -0.69
N ARG A 210 3.33 -1.50 -0.44
CA ARG A 210 2.37 -1.05 -1.42
C ARG A 210 1.83 0.32 -1.00
N PRO A 211 2.55 1.41 -1.35
CA PRO A 211 2.22 2.76 -0.88
C PRO A 211 0.86 3.24 -1.36
N VAL A 212 0.24 4.09 -0.54
CA VAL A 212 -1.05 4.74 -0.80
C VAL A 212 -0.91 6.24 -0.55
N MET A 213 -1.61 7.06 -1.35
CA MET A 213 -1.63 8.51 -1.19
C MET A 213 -2.90 9.13 -1.75
N TRP A 214 -3.30 10.26 -1.19
CA TRP A 214 -4.25 11.17 -1.81
C TRP A 214 -3.50 12.23 -2.61
N ILE A 215 -3.94 12.49 -3.83
CA ILE A 215 -3.40 13.54 -4.70
C ILE A 215 -4.47 14.58 -5.05
N ASN A 216 -4.03 15.82 -5.25
CA ASN A 216 -4.86 16.85 -5.90
C ASN A 216 -4.77 16.68 -7.42
N ILE A 217 -5.91 16.36 -8.06
CA ILE A 217 -5.97 16.11 -9.51
C ILE A 217 -6.17 17.38 -10.36
N GLU A 218 -6.29 18.54 -9.75
CA GLU A 218 -6.39 19.82 -10.47
C GLU A 218 -5.03 20.40 -10.87
N SER A 219 -3.93 19.76 -10.44
CA SER A 219 -2.58 20.21 -10.78
C SER A 219 -2.30 20.11 -12.28
N ASP A 220 -1.59 21.10 -12.81
CA ASP A 220 -1.21 21.16 -14.22
C ASP A 220 -0.23 20.07 -14.66
N ILE A 221 0.42 19.40 -13.72
CA ILE A 221 1.31 18.25 -14.03
C ILE A 221 0.57 17.06 -14.66
N TYR A 222 -0.76 16.99 -14.53
CA TYR A 222 -1.59 15.94 -15.14
C TYR A 222 -2.24 16.37 -16.46
N LEU A 223 -1.90 17.54 -16.98
CA LEU A 223 -2.32 17.96 -18.31
C LEU A 223 -1.46 17.27 -19.38
N PRO A 224 -2.08 16.75 -20.44
CA PRO A 224 -1.37 16.21 -21.60
C PRO A 224 -0.59 17.29 -22.34
#